data_d1782b8a3f4947f249bb60180851cd90
#
_entry.id   d1782b8a3f4947f249bb60180851cd90
#
_cell.length_a   1.000
_cell.length_b   1.000
_cell.length_c   1.000
_cell.angle_alpha   90.00
_cell.angle_beta   90.00
_cell.angle_gamma   90.00
#
_symmetry.space_group_name_H-M   'P 1'
#
loop_
_entity.id
_entity.type
_entity.pdbx_description
1 polymer ?
#
loop_
_entity_poly.entity_id
_entity_poly.type
_entity_poly.pdbx_seq_one_letter_code
_entity_poly.pdbx_strand_id
1 'polypeptide(L)'
;HGTCRRQRQMCIRDRDNKIIFNSPMDVAIRLISLILVKNICSEIPFTKESSLYPKLDSFISRDFEYVKQNYEKNGNVVGNHYFVELAAVLFFIANYDYKNKDLDCTSTINEISKEIDLQFNSDFTNFEASTHYTALMLEALIIIYISLQHLKIENDLSNKIQKLLTVNNDFLKLVTNRGELSQIGDNDSGRLIYFLYDEQNPLNLEWLNNL
;
A
#
# COMPACT_ATOMS: atom_id res chain seq x y z
N HIS A 1 14.06 -23.85 3.41
CA HIS A 1 13.45 -24.26 2.11
C HIS A 1 12.02 -24.85 2.23
N GLY A 2 11.50 -25.11 3.45
CA GLY A 2 10.17 -25.72 3.64
C GLY A 2 8.99 -24.74 3.76
N THR A 3 9.22 -23.54 4.26
CA THR A 3 8.16 -22.56 4.57
C THR A 3 7.65 -21.86 3.30
N CYS A 4 8.52 -21.49 2.38
CA CYS A 4 8.14 -20.81 1.14
C CYS A 4 7.29 -21.68 0.19
N ARG A 5 7.49 -23.02 0.21
CA ARG A 5 6.64 -23.97 -0.55
C ARG A 5 5.24 -24.12 0.04
N ARG A 6 5.08 -24.01 1.36
CA ARG A 6 3.75 -24.11 2.01
C ARG A 6 2.89 -22.88 1.73
N GLN A 7 3.46 -21.68 1.72
CA GLN A 7 2.73 -20.46 1.36
C GLN A 7 2.27 -20.48 -0.10
N ARG A 8 3.13 -20.89 -1.06
CA ARG A 8 2.72 -21.07 -2.46
C ARG A 8 1.65 -22.15 -2.67
N GLN A 9 1.63 -23.21 -1.86
CA GLN A 9 0.60 -24.25 -1.96
C GLN A 9 -0.75 -23.79 -1.37
N MET A 10 -0.77 -22.90 -0.39
CA MET A 10 -2.02 -22.31 0.10
C MET A 10 -2.70 -21.45 -0.97
N CYS A 11 -1.95 -20.69 -1.76
CA CYS A 11 -2.50 -19.86 -2.84
C CYS A 11 -3.09 -20.66 -4.03
N ILE A 12 -2.78 -21.96 -4.17
CA ILE A 12 -3.21 -22.77 -5.32
C ILE A 12 -4.40 -23.69 -4.97
N ARG A 13 -4.74 -23.88 -3.70
CA ARG A 13 -5.63 -24.96 -3.25
C ARG A 13 -7.12 -24.66 -3.33
N ASP A 14 -7.52 -23.41 -3.56
CA ASP A 14 -8.94 -23.05 -3.56
C ASP A 14 -9.47 -22.76 -4.96
N ARG A 15 -9.62 -23.83 -5.76
CA ARG A 15 -10.35 -23.77 -7.04
C ARG A 15 -11.87 -23.76 -6.89
N ASP A 16 -12.40 -23.92 -5.69
CA ASP A 16 -13.84 -23.92 -5.42
C ASP A 16 -14.29 -22.53 -4.99
N ASN A 17 -14.64 -21.65 -5.95
CA ASN A 17 -15.50 -20.45 -5.87
C ASN A 17 -15.59 -19.66 -4.53
N LYS A 18 -14.81 -19.96 -3.52
CA LYS A 18 -14.65 -19.17 -2.31
C LYS A 18 -13.56 -18.14 -2.55
N ILE A 19 -13.94 -16.89 -2.51
CA ILE A 19 -13.00 -15.76 -2.48
C ILE A 19 -12.11 -15.97 -1.27
N ILE A 20 -10.83 -16.23 -1.53
CA ILE A 20 -9.86 -16.46 -0.45
C ILE A 20 -9.50 -15.08 0.09
N PHE A 21 -9.99 -14.82 1.27
CA PHE A 21 -9.45 -13.80 2.13
C PHE A 21 -8.28 -14.46 2.89
N ASN A 22 -7.06 -14.32 2.39
CA ASN A 22 -5.89 -14.88 3.07
C ASN A 22 -5.57 -14.02 4.30
N SER A 23 -4.78 -12.98 4.16
CA SER A 23 -4.61 -11.99 5.21
C SER A 23 -5.34 -10.70 4.85
N PRO A 24 -5.76 -9.88 5.81
CA PRO A 24 -6.27 -8.54 5.55
C PRO A 24 -5.29 -7.70 4.73
N MET A 25 -3.98 -7.82 4.94
CA MET A 25 -2.95 -7.17 4.13
C MET A 25 -3.00 -7.61 2.66
N ASP A 26 -3.16 -8.91 2.34
CA ASP A 26 -3.30 -9.38 0.96
C ASP A 26 -4.52 -8.77 0.28
N VAL A 27 -5.63 -8.63 1.03
CA VAL A 27 -6.84 -7.97 0.54
C VAL A 27 -6.62 -6.47 0.34
N ALA A 28 -5.86 -5.83 1.22
CA ALA A 28 -5.50 -4.41 1.11
C ALA A 28 -4.65 -4.14 -0.14
N ILE A 29 -3.64 -4.97 -0.42
CA ILE A 29 -2.82 -4.89 -1.64
C ILE A 29 -3.70 -5.07 -2.89
N ARG A 30 -4.61 -6.03 -2.87
CA ARG A 30 -5.56 -6.24 -3.96
C ARG A 30 -6.50 -5.04 -4.14
N LEU A 31 -7.00 -4.44 -3.05
CA LEU A 31 -7.84 -3.25 -3.07
C LEU A 31 -7.14 -2.08 -3.77
N ILE A 32 -5.89 -1.79 -3.40
CA ILE A 32 -5.06 -0.78 -4.06
C ILE A 32 -4.95 -1.08 -5.56
N SER A 33 -4.60 -2.32 -5.92
CA SER A 33 -4.43 -2.74 -7.31
C SER A 33 -5.72 -2.58 -8.12
N LEU A 34 -6.87 -2.96 -7.58
CA LEU A 34 -8.16 -2.84 -8.25
C LEU A 34 -8.56 -1.37 -8.48
N ILE A 35 -8.31 -0.48 -7.52
CA ILE A 35 -8.56 0.95 -7.66
C ILE A 35 -7.68 1.54 -8.76
N LEU A 36 -6.38 1.20 -8.76
CA LEU A 36 -5.45 1.67 -9.79
C LEU A 36 -5.86 1.18 -11.19
N VAL A 37 -6.18 -0.10 -11.34
CA VAL A 37 -6.68 -0.67 -12.60
C VAL A 37 -7.95 0.06 -13.06
N LYS A 38 -8.90 0.31 -12.15
CA LYS A 38 -10.12 1.02 -12.50
C LYS A 38 -9.83 2.45 -12.97
N ASN A 39 -8.93 3.18 -12.28
CA ASN A 39 -8.56 4.53 -12.66
C ASN A 39 -7.90 4.56 -14.04
N ILE A 40 -6.95 3.65 -14.33
CA ILE A 40 -6.34 3.52 -15.65
C ILE A 40 -7.40 3.18 -16.71
N CYS A 41 -8.29 2.22 -16.44
CA CYS A 41 -9.35 1.83 -17.37
C CYS A 41 -10.34 2.96 -17.63
N SER A 42 -10.53 3.89 -16.68
CA SER A 42 -11.43 5.04 -16.85
C SER A 42 -10.98 6.01 -17.95
N GLU A 43 -9.67 6.06 -18.22
CA GLU A 43 -9.08 6.89 -19.27
C GLU A 43 -9.16 6.25 -20.67
N ILE A 44 -9.51 4.96 -20.74
CA ILE A 44 -9.60 4.23 -22.01
C ILE A 44 -11.08 4.14 -22.43
N PRO A 45 -11.51 4.84 -23.50
CA PRO A 45 -12.94 5.00 -23.83
C PRO A 45 -13.72 3.69 -23.96
N PHE A 46 -13.13 2.65 -24.55
CA PHE A 46 -13.84 1.42 -24.87
C PHE A 46 -14.03 0.50 -23.63
N THR A 47 -13.28 0.70 -22.55
CA THR A 47 -13.36 -0.16 -21.35
C THR A 47 -14.61 0.14 -20.50
N LYS A 48 -15.14 1.36 -20.59
CA LYS A 48 -16.35 1.77 -19.85
C LYS A 48 -17.60 0.99 -20.30
N GLU A 49 -17.63 0.51 -21.52
CA GLU A 49 -18.73 -0.30 -22.07
C GLU A 49 -18.64 -1.78 -21.68
N SER A 50 -17.50 -2.19 -21.08
CA SER A 50 -17.29 -3.58 -20.66
C SER A 50 -18.14 -3.93 -19.44
N SER A 51 -18.75 -5.13 -19.46
CA SER A 51 -19.47 -5.70 -18.30
C SER A 51 -18.57 -5.95 -17.08
N LEU A 52 -17.25 -5.85 -17.23
CA LEU A 52 -16.28 -5.97 -16.12
C LEU A 52 -16.24 -4.71 -15.25
N TYR A 53 -16.50 -3.53 -15.83
CA TYR A 53 -16.36 -2.26 -15.10
C TYR A 53 -17.28 -2.15 -13.88
N PRO A 54 -18.60 -2.46 -13.96
CA PRO A 54 -19.46 -2.52 -12.78
C PRO A 54 -19.07 -3.59 -11.76
N LYS A 55 -18.47 -4.70 -12.23
CA LYS A 55 -17.98 -5.76 -11.33
C LYS A 55 -16.77 -5.32 -10.50
N LEU A 56 -15.90 -4.45 -11.06
CA LEU A 56 -14.77 -3.89 -10.31
C LEU A 56 -15.26 -3.12 -9.08
N ASP A 57 -16.30 -2.30 -9.20
CA ASP A 57 -16.86 -1.55 -8.05
C ASP A 57 -17.37 -2.46 -6.94
N SER A 58 -18.01 -3.57 -7.32
CA SER A 58 -18.47 -4.56 -6.35
C SER A 58 -17.30 -5.23 -5.61
N PHE A 59 -16.22 -5.58 -6.32
CA PHE A 59 -15.04 -6.16 -5.71
C PHE A 59 -14.30 -5.16 -4.81
N ILE A 60 -14.12 -3.94 -5.27
CA ILE A 60 -13.47 -2.85 -4.54
C ILE A 60 -14.23 -2.54 -3.24
N SER A 61 -15.55 -2.37 -3.31
CA SER A 61 -16.37 -2.09 -2.12
C SER A 61 -16.34 -3.24 -1.11
N ARG A 62 -16.39 -4.49 -1.58
CA ARG A 62 -16.30 -5.67 -0.71
C ARG A 62 -14.94 -5.77 -0.03
N ASP A 63 -13.84 -5.56 -0.76
CA ASP A 63 -12.49 -5.65 -0.22
C ASP A 63 -12.23 -4.52 0.79
N PHE A 64 -12.72 -3.31 0.53
CA PHE A 64 -12.69 -2.20 1.48
C PHE A 64 -13.39 -2.55 2.80
N GLU A 65 -14.63 -3.04 2.73
CA GLU A 65 -15.38 -3.42 3.94
C GLU A 65 -14.68 -4.54 4.70
N TYR A 66 -14.10 -5.51 3.99
CA TYR A 66 -13.36 -6.59 4.63
C TYR A 66 -12.12 -6.08 5.38
N VAL A 67 -11.28 -5.26 4.75
CA VAL A 67 -10.08 -4.70 5.38
C VAL A 67 -10.47 -3.88 6.61
N LYS A 68 -11.46 -2.99 6.47
CA LYS A 68 -11.94 -2.13 7.54
C LYS A 68 -12.45 -2.91 8.78
N GLN A 69 -13.03 -4.09 8.58
CA GLN A 69 -13.58 -4.92 9.65
C GLN A 69 -12.56 -5.89 10.25
N ASN A 70 -11.42 -6.12 9.59
CA ASN A 70 -10.46 -7.16 9.95
C ASN A 70 -9.02 -6.66 10.06
N TYR A 71 -8.79 -5.42 10.48
CA TYR A 71 -7.44 -4.89 10.65
C TYR A 71 -6.54 -5.81 11.47
N GLU A 72 -5.32 -6.05 10.99
CA GLU A 72 -4.28 -6.80 11.71
C GLU A 72 -3.61 -5.94 12.80
N LYS A 73 -4.43 -5.35 13.67
CA LYS A 73 -3.99 -4.55 14.81
C LYS A 73 -3.90 -5.46 16.05
N ASN A 74 -2.75 -6.08 16.26
CA ASN A 74 -2.52 -7.03 17.34
C ASN A 74 -1.93 -6.36 18.60
N GLY A 75 -2.75 -5.64 19.33
CA GLY A 75 -2.36 -5.03 20.62
C GLY A 75 -1.22 -4.03 20.47
N ASN A 76 -0.08 -4.32 21.11
CA ASN A 76 1.14 -3.47 21.05
C ASN A 76 2.14 -3.92 19.97
N VAL A 77 1.79 -4.88 19.13
CA VAL A 77 2.67 -5.33 18.05
C VAL A 77 2.57 -4.34 16.91
N VAL A 78 3.66 -3.65 16.64
CA VAL A 78 3.83 -2.76 15.51
C VAL A 78 4.22 -3.61 14.31
N GLY A 79 3.56 -3.44 13.17
CA GLY A 79 3.86 -4.22 11.98
C GLY A 79 3.44 -3.50 10.69
N ASN A 80 4.12 -3.85 9.61
CA ASN A 80 3.85 -3.28 8.30
C ASN A 80 2.44 -3.61 7.76
N HIS A 81 1.83 -4.74 8.17
CA HIS A 81 0.51 -5.17 7.73
C HIS A 81 -0.56 -4.10 8.00
N TYR A 82 -0.69 -3.68 9.26
CA TYR A 82 -1.68 -2.68 9.64
C TYR A 82 -1.46 -1.33 8.91
N PHE A 83 -0.20 -0.94 8.70
CA PHE A 83 0.12 0.29 7.97
C PHE A 83 -0.32 0.22 6.50
N VAL A 84 -0.08 -0.91 5.83
CA VAL A 84 -0.55 -1.17 4.46
C VAL A 84 -2.07 -1.17 4.36
N GLU A 85 -2.75 -1.75 5.34
CA GLU A 85 -4.21 -1.75 5.43
C GLU A 85 -4.77 -0.33 5.56
N LEU A 86 -4.16 0.51 6.41
CA LEU A 86 -4.53 1.92 6.54
C LEU A 86 -4.29 2.70 5.24
N ALA A 87 -3.18 2.43 4.54
CA ALA A 87 -2.89 3.04 3.24
C ALA A 87 -3.97 2.69 2.20
N ALA A 88 -4.39 1.42 2.14
CA ALA A 88 -5.44 0.96 1.24
C ALA A 88 -6.80 1.58 1.55
N VAL A 89 -7.15 1.69 2.84
CA VAL A 89 -8.39 2.31 3.28
C VAL A 89 -8.41 3.80 2.94
N LEU A 90 -7.31 4.53 3.19
CA LEU A 90 -7.23 5.95 2.82
C LEU A 90 -7.29 6.14 1.30
N PHE A 91 -6.67 5.24 0.53
CA PHE A 91 -6.72 5.29 -0.93
C PHE A 91 -8.13 5.05 -1.46
N PHE A 92 -8.90 4.13 -0.87
CA PHE A 92 -10.32 3.98 -1.19
C PHE A 92 -11.10 5.26 -0.86
N ILE A 93 -10.92 5.83 0.34
CA ILE A 93 -11.58 7.06 0.78
C ILE A 93 -11.31 8.21 -0.20
N ALA A 94 -10.09 8.32 -0.70
CA ALA A 94 -9.73 9.36 -1.67
C ALA A 94 -10.45 9.20 -3.02
N ASN A 95 -10.70 7.97 -3.45
CA ASN A 95 -11.24 7.66 -4.79
C ASN A 95 -12.76 7.44 -4.84
N TYR A 96 -13.41 7.27 -3.68
CA TYR A 96 -14.83 6.94 -3.61
C TYR A 96 -15.58 7.88 -2.69
N ASP A 97 -16.85 8.18 -3.06
CA ASP A 97 -17.78 8.91 -2.22
C ASP A 97 -18.75 7.96 -1.55
N TYR A 98 -18.91 8.04 -0.24
CA TYR A 98 -19.80 7.19 0.54
C TYR A 98 -20.20 7.87 1.88
N LYS A 99 -21.23 7.33 2.53
CA LYS A 99 -21.93 7.96 3.65
C LYS A 99 -21.04 8.38 4.83
N ASN A 100 -20.01 7.61 5.17
CA ASN A 100 -19.16 7.84 6.35
C ASN A 100 -17.77 8.37 5.97
N LYS A 101 -17.61 8.92 4.77
CA LYS A 101 -16.31 9.32 4.21
C LYS A 101 -15.50 10.22 5.15
N ASP A 102 -16.09 11.28 5.65
CA ASP A 102 -15.36 12.27 6.49
C ASP A 102 -14.92 11.69 7.83
N LEU A 103 -15.80 10.89 8.48
CA LEU A 103 -15.47 10.22 9.74
C LEU A 103 -14.35 9.21 9.56
N ASP A 104 -14.46 8.36 8.55
CA ASP A 104 -13.45 7.35 8.25
C ASP A 104 -12.13 7.99 7.81
N CYS A 105 -12.16 9.07 7.04
CA CYS A 105 -11.00 9.84 6.64
C CYS A 105 -10.23 10.36 7.87
N THR A 106 -10.90 11.07 8.76
CA THR A 106 -10.29 11.63 9.96
C THR A 106 -9.72 10.53 10.86
N SER A 107 -10.47 9.46 11.08
CA SER A 107 -10.02 8.32 11.88
C SER A 107 -8.79 7.65 11.28
N THR A 108 -8.79 7.37 9.97
CA THR A 108 -7.69 6.72 9.27
C THR A 108 -6.42 7.58 9.29
N ILE A 109 -6.52 8.88 9.06
CA ILE A 109 -5.39 9.81 9.11
C ILE A 109 -4.76 9.84 10.50
N ASN A 110 -5.58 9.85 11.54
CA ASN A 110 -5.09 9.83 12.93
C ASN A 110 -4.35 8.52 13.25
N GLU A 111 -4.85 7.38 12.79
CA GLU A 111 -4.15 6.10 12.97
C GLU A 111 -2.85 6.05 12.14
N ILE A 112 -2.84 6.51 10.90
CA ILE A 112 -1.62 6.64 10.09
C ILE A 112 -0.56 7.48 10.80
N SER A 113 -0.95 8.61 11.39
CA SER A 113 -0.01 9.47 12.12
C SER A 113 0.63 8.74 13.29
N LYS A 114 -0.16 7.98 14.08
CA LYS A 114 0.35 7.16 15.19
C LYS A 114 1.28 6.05 14.71
N GLU A 115 0.89 5.34 13.64
CA GLU A 115 1.71 4.26 13.10
C GLU A 115 3.04 4.77 12.55
N ILE A 116 3.08 5.95 11.93
CA ILE A 116 4.34 6.59 11.51
C ILE A 116 5.26 6.82 12.72
N ASP A 117 4.72 7.29 13.85
CA ASP A 117 5.52 7.52 15.06
C ASP A 117 6.05 6.21 15.68
N LEU A 118 5.38 5.09 15.44
CA LEU A 118 5.78 3.77 15.93
C LEU A 118 6.75 3.05 14.99
N GLN A 119 6.60 3.25 13.68
CA GLN A 119 7.33 2.47 12.66
C GLN A 119 8.57 3.16 12.11
N PHE A 120 8.75 4.45 12.38
CA PHE A 120 9.92 5.19 11.93
C PHE A 120 10.67 5.80 13.10
N ASN A 121 11.98 5.61 13.09
CA ASN A 121 12.90 6.18 14.09
C ASN A 121 13.00 7.71 13.93
N SER A 122 13.65 8.36 14.90
CA SER A 122 13.88 9.82 14.88
C SER A 122 14.73 10.29 13.69
N ASP A 123 15.53 9.41 13.11
CA ASP A 123 16.31 9.64 11.90
C ASP A 123 15.57 9.29 10.60
N PHE A 124 14.27 9.00 10.71
CA PHE A 124 13.37 8.61 9.62
C PHE A 124 13.62 7.23 9.01
N THR A 125 14.49 6.40 9.57
CA THR A 125 14.65 5.00 9.12
C THR A 125 13.51 4.13 9.63
N ASN A 126 13.16 3.08 8.86
CA ASN A 126 12.18 2.09 9.31
C ASN A 126 12.76 1.22 10.43
N PHE A 127 11.97 0.95 11.46
CA PHE A 127 12.43 0.22 12.67
C PHE A 127 12.75 -1.25 12.40
N GLU A 128 12.18 -1.87 11.37
CA GLU A 128 12.42 -3.28 11.01
C GLU A 128 13.84 -3.52 10.45
N ALA A 129 14.57 -2.44 10.12
CA ALA A 129 15.96 -2.48 9.64
C ALA A 129 16.16 -3.44 8.44
N SER A 130 15.14 -3.60 7.60
CA SER A 130 15.16 -4.41 6.39
C SER A 130 15.01 -3.53 5.16
N THR A 131 15.83 -3.76 4.13
CA THR A 131 15.74 -3.04 2.86
C THR A 131 14.43 -3.33 2.14
N HIS A 132 13.96 -4.57 2.18
CA HIS A 132 12.71 -4.97 1.52
C HIS A 132 11.47 -4.43 2.24
N TYR A 133 11.45 -4.45 3.59
CA TYR A 133 10.36 -3.82 4.34
C TYR A 133 10.40 -2.30 4.25
N THR A 134 11.58 -1.68 4.20
CA THR A 134 11.70 -0.23 3.91
C THR A 134 11.08 0.10 2.55
N ALA A 135 11.32 -0.71 1.51
CA ALA A 135 10.71 -0.51 0.19
C ALA A 135 9.18 -0.67 0.23
N LEU A 136 8.66 -1.68 0.93
CA LEU A 136 7.22 -1.88 1.13
C LEU A 136 6.58 -0.67 1.83
N MET A 137 7.21 -0.19 2.91
CA MET A 137 6.72 0.98 3.66
C MET A 137 6.78 2.25 2.83
N LEU A 138 7.80 2.40 1.97
CA LEU A 138 7.90 3.52 1.04
C LEU A 138 6.73 3.53 0.05
N GLU A 139 6.36 2.36 -0.50
CA GLU A 139 5.19 2.24 -1.37
C GLU A 139 3.89 2.61 -0.64
N ALA A 140 3.72 2.17 0.61
CA ALA A 140 2.56 2.54 1.42
C ALA A 140 2.51 4.06 1.68
N LEU A 141 3.66 4.68 2.00
CA LEU A 141 3.77 6.14 2.16
C LEU A 141 3.40 6.89 0.87
N ILE A 142 3.79 6.38 -0.30
CA ILE A 142 3.42 6.94 -1.60
C ILE A 142 1.90 6.92 -1.78
N ILE A 143 1.26 5.78 -1.53
CA ILE A 143 -0.20 5.65 -1.61
C ILE A 143 -0.91 6.62 -0.66
N ILE A 144 -0.41 6.75 0.58
CA ILE A 144 -0.95 7.69 1.56
C ILE A 144 -0.78 9.13 1.06
N TYR A 145 0.42 9.49 0.58
CA TYR A 145 0.70 10.85 0.08
C TYR A 145 -0.21 11.24 -1.08
N ILE A 146 -0.34 10.38 -2.09
CA ILE A 146 -1.25 10.60 -3.23
C ILE A 146 -2.69 10.76 -2.74
N SER A 147 -3.12 9.95 -1.77
CA SER A 147 -4.46 10.04 -1.20
C SER A 147 -4.71 11.38 -0.52
N LEU A 148 -3.75 11.88 0.27
CA LEU A 148 -3.84 13.18 0.93
C LEU A 148 -3.90 14.32 -0.09
N GLN A 149 -3.09 14.25 -1.17
CA GLN A 149 -3.14 15.24 -2.25
C GLN A 149 -4.50 15.24 -2.96
N HIS A 150 -5.04 14.07 -3.27
CA HIS A 150 -6.36 13.93 -3.88
C HIS A 150 -7.48 14.50 -2.99
N LEU A 151 -7.38 14.30 -1.68
CA LEU A 151 -8.30 14.86 -0.69
C LEU A 151 -8.06 16.35 -0.39
N LYS A 152 -7.02 16.95 -0.96
CA LYS A 152 -6.57 18.34 -0.71
C LYS A 152 -6.28 18.60 0.78
N ILE A 153 -5.67 17.63 1.45
CA ILE A 153 -5.27 17.70 2.85
C ILE A 153 -3.80 18.06 2.92
N GLU A 154 -3.51 19.30 3.20
CA GLU A 154 -2.16 19.82 3.46
C GLU A 154 -2.01 20.08 4.96
N ASN A 155 -1.21 19.29 5.64
CA ASN A 155 -0.98 19.37 7.07
C ASN A 155 0.44 18.89 7.43
N ASP A 156 0.77 18.92 8.73
CA ASP A 156 2.07 18.47 9.24
C ASP A 156 2.37 17.01 8.88
N LEU A 157 1.35 16.16 8.79
CA LEU A 157 1.51 14.77 8.35
C LEU A 157 2.02 14.67 6.91
N SER A 158 1.49 15.48 5.98
CA SER A 158 1.95 15.52 4.59
C SER A 158 3.43 15.89 4.51
N ASN A 159 3.86 16.91 5.27
CA ASN A 159 5.25 17.32 5.33
C ASN A 159 6.16 16.23 5.92
N LYS A 160 5.68 15.54 6.95
CA LYS A 160 6.39 14.42 7.57
C LYS A 160 6.56 13.27 6.61
N ILE A 161 5.50 12.91 5.87
CA ILE A 161 5.54 11.85 4.85
C ILE A 161 6.53 12.20 3.75
N GLN A 162 6.58 13.43 3.25
CA GLN A 162 7.58 13.85 2.25
C GLN A 162 9.01 13.64 2.74
N LYS A 163 9.32 13.96 4.00
CA LYS A 163 10.64 13.72 4.59
C LYS A 163 10.95 12.23 4.66
N LEU A 164 9.99 11.42 5.11
CA LEU A 164 10.14 9.96 5.16
C LEU A 164 10.40 9.38 3.76
N LEU A 165 9.65 9.82 2.76
CA LEU A 165 9.85 9.42 1.36
C LEU A 165 11.26 9.77 0.88
N THR A 166 11.73 10.98 1.12
CA THR A 166 13.06 11.44 0.69
C THR A 166 14.16 10.61 1.34
N VAL A 167 14.18 10.50 2.68
CA VAL A 167 15.25 9.81 3.41
C VAL A 167 15.31 8.33 3.04
N ASN A 168 14.16 7.65 3.02
CA ASN A 168 14.13 6.21 2.73
C ASN A 168 14.43 5.91 1.26
N ASN A 169 14.02 6.78 0.33
CA ASN A 169 14.40 6.64 -1.08
C ASN A 169 15.92 6.80 -1.29
N ASP A 170 16.52 7.79 -0.67
CA ASP A 170 17.97 7.98 -0.74
C ASP A 170 18.71 6.79 -0.11
N PHE A 171 18.23 6.26 1.00
CA PHE A 171 18.76 5.03 1.58
C PHE A 171 18.66 3.84 0.62
N LEU A 172 17.50 3.60 0.00
CA LEU A 172 17.33 2.50 -0.95
C LEU A 172 18.21 2.66 -2.18
N LYS A 173 18.43 3.89 -2.69
CA LYS A 173 19.38 4.16 -3.77
C LYS A 173 20.81 3.76 -3.40
N LEU A 174 21.23 4.06 -2.19
CA LEU A 174 22.60 3.72 -1.70
C LEU A 174 22.83 2.21 -1.59
N VAL A 175 21.77 1.43 -1.27
CA VAL A 175 21.87 -0.04 -1.11
C VAL A 175 21.46 -0.81 -2.35
N THR A 176 21.19 -0.12 -3.47
CA THR A 176 20.86 -0.73 -4.74
C THR A 176 22.11 -0.87 -5.61
N ASN A 177 22.33 -2.06 -6.17
CA ASN A 177 23.41 -2.34 -7.08
C ASN A 177 22.88 -2.92 -8.38
N ARG A 178 23.17 -2.28 -9.53
CA ARG A 178 22.73 -2.69 -10.88
C ARG A 178 21.21 -2.90 -10.99
N GLY A 179 20.40 -2.08 -10.31
CA GLY A 179 18.94 -2.19 -10.31
C GLY A 179 18.39 -3.24 -9.32
N GLU A 180 19.24 -4.00 -8.64
CA GLU A 180 18.82 -4.95 -7.62
C GLU A 180 19.02 -4.37 -6.22
N LEU A 181 17.99 -4.46 -5.39
CA LEU A 181 18.05 -4.06 -4.00
C LEU A 181 18.83 -5.08 -3.19
N SER A 182 19.92 -4.64 -2.57
CA SER A 182 20.70 -5.51 -1.68
C SER A 182 19.85 -5.97 -0.51
N GLN A 183 19.85 -7.28 -0.26
CA GLN A 183 19.12 -7.83 0.88
C GLN A 183 19.88 -7.56 2.17
N ILE A 184 19.32 -6.68 2.99
CA ILE A 184 19.73 -6.44 4.37
C ILE A 184 18.49 -6.71 5.24
N GLY A 185 18.62 -7.53 6.27
CA GLY A 185 17.49 -7.93 7.10
C GLY A 185 16.59 -8.95 6.43
N ASP A 186 15.36 -9.01 6.88
CA ASP A 186 14.35 -9.98 6.44
C ASP A 186 13.71 -9.62 5.09
N ASN A 187 13.16 -10.61 4.39
CA ASN A 187 12.55 -10.43 3.07
C ASN A 187 11.44 -11.44 2.82
N ASP A 188 10.22 -10.98 2.68
CA ASP A 188 9.07 -11.77 2.21
C ASP A 188 8.64 -11.44 0.77
N SER A 189 9.38 -10.57 0.08
CA SER A 189 9.10 -10.13 -1.30
C SER A 189 7.77 -9.39 -1.47
N GLY A 190 7.20 -8.84 -0.41
CA GLY A 190 5.97 -8.05 -0.44
C GLY A 190 6.16 -6.75 -1.25
N ARG A 191 5.20 -6.45 -2.14
CA ARG A 191 5.14 -5.23 -2.95
C ARG A 191 3.69 -4.80 -3.11
N LEU A 192 3.43 -3.49 -3.04
CA LEU A 192 2.10 -2.91 -3.26
C LEU A 192 1.89 -2.51 -4.72
N ILE A 193 2.94 -2.00 -5.38
CA ILE A 193 2.81 -1.36 -6.68
C ILE A 193 3.85 -1.94 -7.64
N TYR A 194 3.57 -3.12 -8.20
CA TYR A 194 4.50 -3.84 -9.08
C TYR A 194 4.92 -3.07 -10.33
N PHE A 195 4.08 -2.21 -10.88
CA PHE A 195 4.37 -1.47 -12.11
C PHE A 195 5.25 -0.21 -11.91
N LEU A 196 5.57 0.16 -10.68
CA LEU A 196 6.55 1.21 -10.40
C LEU A 196 8.00 0.70 -10.47
N TYR A 197 8.18 -0.61 -10.59
CA TYR A 197 9.50 -1.21 -10.72
C TYR A 197 9.92 -1.26 -12.18
N ASP A 198 10.76 -0.33 -12.58
CA ASP A 198 11.67 -0.54 -13.70
C ASP A 198 12.85 -1.37 -13.18
N GLU A 199 13.18 -2.48 -13.84
CA GLU A 199 14.35 -3.32 -13.49
C GLU A 199 15.66 -2.52 -13.43
N GLN A 200 15.70 -1.33 -14.05
CA GLN A 200 16.86 -0.45 -14.10
C GLN A 200 16.80 0.70 -13.10
N ASN A 201 15.67 0.94 -12.42
CA ASN A 201 15.51 2.13 -11.57
C ASN A 201 14.59 1.84 -10.37
N PRO A 202 15.15 1.41 -9.22
CA PRO A 202 14.34 1.21 -8.03
C PRO A 202 13.73 2.56 -7.63
N LEU A 203 12.41 2.63 -7.64
CA LEU A 203 11.60 3.78 -7.22
C LEU A 203 12.17 5.13 -7.70
N ASN A 204 11.99 5.44 -8.98
CA ASN A 204 12.21 6.80 -9.45
C ASN A 204 11.10 7.70 -8.89
N LEU A 205 11.41 8.41 -7.79
CA LEU A 205 10.50 9.37 -7.17
C LEU A 205 10.44 10.72 -7.91
N GLU A 206 11.13 10.88 -9.05
CA GLU A 206 11.06 12.14 -9.84
C GLU A 206 9.63 12.51 -10.22
N TRP A 207 8.75 11.53 -10.37
CA TRP A 207 7.33 11.76 -10.61
C TRP A 207 6.59 12.40 -9.43
N LEU A 208 7.05 12.23 -8.17
CA LEU A 208 6.49 12.93 -7.00
C LEU A 208 6.74 14.45 -7.07
N ASN A 209 7.79 14.88 -7.78
CA ASN A 209 8.08 16.31 -7.96
C ASN A 209 7.16 16.96 -8.99
N ASN A 210 6.38 16.16 -9.73
CA ASN A 210 5.45 16.62 -10.77
C ASN A 210 3.98 16.45 -10.37
N LEU A 211 3.70 16.01 -9.14
CA LEU A 211 2.37 15.99 -8.55
C LEU A 211 2.12 17.23 -7.71
#